data_3333377d042eb22f28276812d00518a1
#
_entry.id   3333377d042eb22f28276812d00518a1
#
_cell.length_a   1.000
_cell.length_b   1.000
_cell.length_c   1.000
_cell.angle_alpha   90.00
_cell.angle_beta   90.00
_cell.angle_gamma   90.00
#
_symmetry.space_group_name_H-M   'P 1'
#
loop_
_entity.id
_entity.type
_entity.pdbx_description
1 polymer ?
#
loop_
_entity_poly.entity_id
_entity_poly.type
_entity_poly.pdbx_seq_one_letter_code
_entity_poly.pdbx_strand_id
1 'polypeptide(L)'
;MSTSLFAPLTLRSLTVPNRIWMPAMCQYSAAPNGDAAGVPTDWHFTHLAARAAGGTGLIITEATAVSPEGRISPYDLGIWNDAQVTAFRRITDFLKSQGTVPAIQLAHAGRKASTERTWIDRGRPVTPDEEHGWTPVGPSADAFSPAHTTPDELTEEQIGEIVRQFADAARRALDAGFQVAEVHGAHGYLVHQFLSPASNHRTDGYGGSYEGRIRFALEVVDAVRSVWPEDLPVFFRVSATDWITENPQDGREGWTSQDTVRLAKELRAHGVDLLDVSTGGIVPDARIEAGPGFQVPFAEAVRRETDLPVAAAGLITDPAQAQDILTDGRADAVLIGRELLRDPYWARHAAATLGGEVATPAPYHRA
;
A
#
# COMPACT_ATOMS: atom_id res chain seq x y z
N MET A 1 -5.09 11.90 27.80
CA MET A 1 -3.63 11.62 27.72
C MET A 1 -3.27 11.73 26.24
N SER A 2 -2.20 12.45 25.91
CA SER A 2 -1.75 12.58 24.52
C SER A 2 -1.25 11.22 23.99
N THR A 3 -1.57 10.90 22.75
CA THR A 3 -1.18 9.64 22.13
C THR A 3 0.33 9.63 21.87
N SER A 4 1.05 8.66 22.44
CA SER A 4 2.49 8.53 22.23
C SER A 4 2.80 7.70 20.98
N LEU A 5 3.91 8.04 20.32
CA LEU A 5 4.49 7.28 19.21
C LEU A 5 4.78 5.81 19.60
N PHE A 6 5.07 5.58 20.87
CA PHE A 6 5.41 4.26 21.43
C PHE A 6 4.20 3.55 22.08
N ALA A 7 3.02 4.17 22.07
CA ALA A 7 1.81 3.55 22.60
C ALA A 7 1.26 2.51 21.62
N PRO A 8 0.71 1.38 22.13
CA PRO A 8 0.09 0.39 21.26
C PRO A 8 -1.17 0.95 20.58
N LEU A 9 -1.55 0.33 19.46
CA LEU A 9 -2.80 0.54 18.78
C LEU A 9 -3.48 -0.81 18.57
N THR A 10 -4.72 -0.96 19.06
CA THR A 10 -5.51 -2.16 18.86
C THR A 10 -6.53 -1.93 17.76
N LEU A 11 -6.53 -2.80 16.76
CA LEU A 11 -7.48 -2.84 15.66
C LEU A 11 -8.12 -4.25 15.66
N ARG A 12 -9.41 -4.31 15.85
CA ARG A 12 -10.12 -5.58 16.15
C ARG A 12 -9.47 -6.26 17.38
N SER A 13 -9.01 -7.50 17.28
CA SER A 13 -8.27 -8.20 18.35
C SER A 13 -6.74 -8.11 18.22
N LEU A 14 -6.23 -7.51 17.13
CA LEU A 14 -4.79 -7.37 16.91
C LEU A 14 -4.26 -6.11 17.58
N THR A 15 -3.25 -6.24 18.44
CA THR A 15 -2.54 -5.11 19.05
C THR A 15 -1.19 -4.93 18.37
N VAL A 16 -0.98 -3.77 17.75
CA VAL A 16 0.29 -3.33 17.21
C VAL A 16 1.06 -2.62 18.34
N PRO A 17 2.33 -2.99 18.64
CA PRO A 17 2.99 -2.58 19.87
C PRO A 17 3.37 -1.09 19.93
N ASN A 18 3.49 -0.43 18.81
CA ASN A 18 3.74 1.01 18.70
C ASN A 18 3.14 1.57 17.42
N ARG A 19 3.22 2.89 17.20
CA ARG A 19 2.62 3.60 16.07
C ARG A 19 3.63 3.97 14.98
N ILE A 20 4.82 3.36 15.02
CA ILE A 20 5.89 3.51 14.02
C ILE A 20 5.77 2.34 13.06
N TRP A 21 5.27 2.60 11.85
CA TRP A 21 5.00 1.56 10.87
C TRP A 21 5.83 1.76 9.61
N MET A 22 6.22 0.67 8.98
CA MET A 22 6.87 0.67 7.69
C MET A 22 5.81 0.51 6.59
N PRO A 23 5.64 1.49 5.67
CA PRO A 23 4.76 1.33 4.53
C PRO A 23 5.32 0.35 3.50
N ALA A 24 4.46 -0.14 2.62
CA ALA A 24 4.87 -0.89 1.45
C ALA A 24 5.83 -0.06 0.57
N MET A 25 7.01 -0.64 0.27
CA MET A 25 8.06 -0.01 -0.56
C MET A 25 8.69 -1.04 -1.47
N CYS A 26 8.40 -0.99 -2.78
CA CYS A 26 8.86 -1.94 -3.78
C CYS A 26 10.39 -2.08 -3.80
N GLN A 27 10.87 -3.32 -3.79
CA GLN A 27 12.27 -3.68 -3.79
C GLN A 27 12.73 -4.24 -5.14
N TYR A 28 11.79 -4.66 -6.00
CA TYR A 28 12.09 -5.19 -7.34
C TYR A 28 13.21 -6.21 -7.36
N SER A 29 13.18 -7.18 -6.43
CA SER A 29 14.29 -8.10 -6.16
C SER A 29 13.89 -9.59 -6.22
N ALA A 30 12.68 -9.88 -6.75
CA ALA A 30 12.26 -11.24 -7.07
C ALA A 30 12.82 -11.69 -8.43
N ALA A 31 12.76 -12.99 -8.69
CA ALA A 31 13.08 -13.52 -10.03
C ALA A 31 11.98 -13.10 -11.04
N PRO A 32 12.36 -12.77 -12.30
CA PRO A 32 11.39 -12.23 -13.25
C PRO A 32 10.47 -13.29 -13.86
N ASN A 33 10.88 -14.55 -13.86
CA ASN A 33 10.17 -15.65 -14.56
C ASN A 33 10.40 -17.01 -13.89
N GLY A 34 9.80 -18.06 -14.46
CA GLY A 34 9.90 -19.44 -14.00
C GLY A 34 9.21 -19.67 -12.66
N ASP A 35 9.53 -20.79 -12.01
CA ASP A 35 8.94 -21.20 -10.72
C ASP A 35 9.28 -20.26 -9.57
N ALA A 36 10.34 -19.46 -9.72
CA ALA A 36 10.77 -18.48 -8.72
C ALA A 36 10.18 -17.08 -8.95
N ALA A 37 9.33 -16.88 -9.99
CA ALA A 37 8.71 -15.59 -10.24
C ALA A 37 7.88 -15.12 -9.04
N GLY A 38 8.13 -13.89 -8.59
CA GLY A 38 7.44 -13.30 -7.47
C GLY A 38 7.74 -13.90 -6.09
N VAL A 39 8.68 -14.86 -6.00
CA VAL A 39 9.06 -15.49 -4.73
C VAL A 39 9.99 -14.58 -3.94
N PRO A 40 9.72 -14.32 -2.64
CA PRO A 40 10.63 -13.58 -1.76
C PRO A 40 12.02 -14.23 -1.68
N THR A 41 13.06 -13.40 -1.76
CA THR A 41 14.46 -13.80 -1.70
C THR A 41 15.09 -13.46 -0.33
N ASP A 42 16.36 -13.82 -0.15
CA ASP A 42 17.12 -13.40 1.05
C ASP A 42 17.25 -11.86 1.17
N TRP A 43 17.15 -11.13 0.06
CA TRP A 43 17.05 -9.67 0.11
C TRP A 43 15.84 -9.21 0.90
N HIS A 44 14.66 -9.74 0.57
CA HIS A 44 13.40 -9.39 1.24
C HIS A 44 13.42 -9.77 2.72
N PHE A 45 13.96 -10.97 3.03
CA PHE A 45 14.16 -11.39 4.43
C PHE A 45 15.05 -10.39 5.18
N THR A 46 16.23 -10.08 4.66
CA THR A 46 17.19 -9.16 5.30
C THR A 46 16.60 -7.77 5.46
N HIS A 47 15.92 -7.28 4.40
CA HIS A 47 15.29 -5.98 4.39
C HIS A 47 14.23 -5.84 5.48
N LEU A 48 13.28 -6.76 5.56
CA LEU A 48 12.17 -6.71 6.52
C LEU A 48 12.64 -7.06 7.94
N ALA A 49 13.48 -8.07 8.10
CA ALA A 49 14.00 -8.52 9.39
C ALA A 49 14.82 -7.43 10.12
N ALA A 50 15.61 -6.63 9.39
CA ALA A 50 16.39 -5.56 9.98
C ALA A 50 15.49 -4.50 10.65
N ARG A 51 14.35 -4.14 10.03
CA ARG A 51 13.39 -3.16 10.57
C ARG A 51 12.61 -3.72 11.76
N ALA A 52 12.29 -5.01 11.73
CA ALA A 52 11.68 -5.68 12.88
C ALA A 52 12.64 -5.69 14.08
N ALA A 53 13.91 -6.06 13.88
CA ALA A 53 14.94 -5.96 14.92
C ALA A 53 15.18 -4.50 15.39
N GLY A 54 14.87 -3.52 14.54
CA GLY A 54 14.91 -2.10 14.82
C GLY A 54 13.74 -1.58 15.66
N GLY A 55 12.73 -2.42 15.98
CA GLY A 55 11.60 -2.05 16.84
C GLY A 55 10.39 -1.44 16.11
N THR A 56 10.31 -1.58 14.78
CA THR A 56 9.14 -1.17 14.00
C THR A 56 7.92 -2.01 14.39
N GLY A 57 6.80 -1.37 14.75
CA GLY A 57 5.61 -2.06 15.29
C GLY A 57 4.83 -2.86 14.26
N LEU A 58 4.72 -2.35 13.02
CA LEU A 58 4.05 -3.02 11.90
C LEU A 58 4.86 -2.80 10.62
N ILE A 59 5.04 -3.84 9.84
CA ILE A 59 5.75 -3.81 8.56
C ILE A 59 4.82 -4.29 7.46
N ILE A 60 4.52 -3.40 6.51
CA ILE A 60 3.76 -3.74 5.31
C ILE A 60 4.76 -4.16 4.23
N THR A 61 4.68 -5.42 3.84
CA THR A 61 5.47 -5.92 2.69
C THR A 61 5.09 -5.13 1.44
N GLU A 62 6.06 -4.88 0.58
CA GLU A 62 5.88 -4.16 -0.69
C GLU A 62 4.67 -4.63 -1.49
N ALA A 63 4.25 -3.83 -2.48
CA ALA A 63 3.19 -4.20 -3.42
C ALA A 63 3.43 -5.62 -3.92
N THR A 64 2.54 -6.52 -3.51
CA THR A 64 2.62 -7.96 -3.78
C THR A 64 1.48 -8.32 -4.73
N ALA A 65 1.84 -8.69 -5.95
CA ALA A 65 0.87 -8.87 -7.03
C ALA A 65 -0.04 -10.07 -6.76
N VAL A 66 -1.35 -9.89 -7.01
CA VAL A 66 -2.37 -10.94 -6.87
C VAL A 66 -2.40 -11.89 -8.07
N SER A 67 -1.76 -11.49 -9.18
CA SER A 67 -1.60 -12.29 -10.39
C SER A 67 -0.27 -11.94 -11.09
N PRO A 68 0.25 -12.79 -11.99
CA PRO A 68 1.52 -12.52 -12.69
C PRO A 68 1.52 -11.21 -13.47
N GLU A 69 0.44 -10.90 -14.19
CA GLU A 69 0.26 -9.68 -14.99
C GLU A 69 0.00 -8.43 -14.12
N GLY A 70 -0.39 -8.63 -12.86
CA GLY A 70 -0.61 -7.55 -11.90
C GLY A 70 0.67 -6.94 -11.33
N ARG A 71 1.84 -7.44 -11.68
CA ARG A 71 3.13 -6.87 -11.23
C ARG A 71 3.41 -5.51 -11.87
N ILE A 72 4.07 -4.62 -11.13
CA ILE A 72 4.59 -3.35 -11.68
C ILE A 72 5.77 -3.66 -12.61
N SER A 73 6.67 -4.49 -12.11
CA SER A 73 7.89 -4.95 -12.77
C SER A 73 7.94 -6.48 -12.77
N PRO A 74 8.55 -7.14 -13.75
CA PRO A 74 8.78 -8.59 -13.68
C PRO A 74 9.50 -9.04 -12.39
N TYR A 75 10.17 -8.12 -11.70
CA TYR A 75 10.94 -8.36 -10.47
C TYR A 75 10.15 -8.12 -9.18
N ASP A 76 8.83 -7.91 -9.25
CA ASP A 76 7.96 -7.73 -8.08
C ASP A 76 7.68 -9.04 -7.36
N LEU A 77 7.32 -8.90 -6.09
CA LEU A 77 6.74 -9.99 -5.31
C LEU A 77 5.33 -10.34 -5.79
N GLY A 78 4.93 -11.58 -5.51
CA GLY A 78 3.60 -12.08 -5.77
C GLY A 78 3.08 -13.00 -4.68
N ILE A 79 1.77 -13.25 -4.68
CA ILE A 79 1.09 -14.18 -3.77
C ILE A 79 0.01 -14.98 -4.50
N TRP A 80 0.28 -15.38 -5.75
CA TRP A 80 -0.64 -16.14 -6.59
C TRP A 80 -0.38 -17.66 -6.60
N ASN A 81 0.69 -18.16 -5.93
CA ASN A 81 1.01 -19.59 -5.84
C ASN A 81 1.62 -20.00 -4.49
N ASP A 82 1.73 -21.30 -4.24
CA ASP A 82 2.15 -21.87 -2.97
C ASP A 82 3.67 -21.74 -2.69
N ALA A 83 4.51 -21.61 -3.73
CA ALA A 83 5.94 -21.38 -3.54
C ALA A 83 6.17 -20.02 -2.85
N GLN A 84 5.40 -19.01 -3.24
CA GLN A 84 5.42 -17.69 -2.63
C GLN A 84 4.96 -17.74 -1.17
N VAL A 85 3.88 -18.47 -0.87
CA VAL A 85 3.36 -18.70 0.50
C VAL A 85 4.46 -19.29 1.39
N THR A 86 5.13 -20.35 0.90
CA THR A 86 6.19 -21.04 1.65
C THR A 86 7.35 -20.10 1.97
N ALA A 87 7.76 -19.27 1.01
CA ALA A 87 8.87 -18.33 1.20
C ALA A 87 8.50 -17.19 2.17
N PHE A 88 7.28 -16.69 2.12
CA PHE A 88 6.80 -15.66 3.03
C PHE A 88 6.72 -16.13 4.49
N ARG A 89 6.39 -17.40 4.76
CA ARG A 89 6.33 -17.93 6.14
C ARG A 89 7.61 -17.69 6.94
N ARG A 90 8.76 -17.89 6.33
CA ARG A 90 10.07 -17.60 6.98
C ARG A 90 10.16 -16.14 7.42
N ILE A 91 9.64 -15.22 6.61
CA ILE A 91 9.64 -13.78 6.89
C ILE A 91 8.65 -13.46 8.00
N THR A 92 7.39 -13.85 7.86
CA THR A 92 6.34 -13.53 8.83
C THR A 92 6.62 -14.12 10.21
N ASP A 93 7.16 -15.36 10.28
CA ASP A 93 7.55 -15.98 11.54
C ASP A 93 8.68 -15.21 12.23
N PHE A 94 9.67 -14.75 11.47
CA PHE A 94 10.73 -13.92 12.03
C PHE A 94 10.18 -12.57 12.54
N LEU A 95 9.37 -11.87 11.77
CA LEU A 95 8.76 -10.59 12.19
C LEU A 95 7.98 -10.76 13.50
N LYS A 96 7.11 -11.75 13.56
CA LYS A 96 6.36 -12.08 14.80
C LYS A 96 7.26 -12.42 15.98
N SER A 97 8.38 -13.12 15.75
CA SER A 97 9.35 -13.43 16.81
C SER A 97 10.01 -12.19 17.41
N GLN A 98 10.05 -11.08 16.66
CA GLN A 98 10.55 -9.78 17.13
C GLN A 98 9.44 -8.89 17.71
N GLY A 99 8.20 -9.36 17.79
CA GLY A 99 7.06 -8.58 18.23
C GLY A 99 6.49 -7.60 17.20
N THR A 100 6.93 -7.70 15.95
CA THR A 100 6.44 -6.87 14.83
C THR A 100 5.26 -7.55 14.15
N VAL A 101 4.20 -6.78 13.87
CA VAL A 101 3.03 -7.26 13.11
C VAL A 101 3.38 -7.34 11.62
N PRO A 102 3.32 -8.53 10.99
CA PRO A 102 3.50 -8.68 9.55
C PRO A 102 2.20 -8.31 8.80
N ALA A 103 2.30 -7.36 7.88
CA ALA A 103 1.25 -6.95 6.96
C ALA A 103 1.69 -7.15 5.50
N ILE A 104 0.74 -7.36 4.60
CA ILE A 104 0.99 -7.50 3.16
C ILE A 104 0.13 -6.51 2.38
N GLN A 105 0.71 -5.86 1.37
CA GLN A 105 -0.04 -5.03 0.45
C GLN A 105 -0.41 -5.85 -0.80
N LEU A 106 -1.70 -6.15 -0.96
CA LEU A 106 -2.25 -6.83 -2.14
C LEU A 106 -2.44 -5.81 -3.26
N ALA A 107 -1.86 -6.07 -4.42
CA ALA A 107 -1.76 -5.10 -5.49
C ALA A 107 -2.00 -5.69 -6.89
N HIS A 108 -2.45 -4.82 -7.79
CA HIS A 108 -2.46 -5.03 -9.23
C HIS A 108 -2.07 -3.71 -9.91
N ALA A 109 -1.01 -3.72 -10.71
CA ALA A 109 -0.45 -2.49 -11.26
C ALA A 109 -1.31 -1.81 -12.34
N GLY A 110 -2.21 -2.57 -12.99
CA GLY A 110 -3.05 -2.00 -14.04
C GLY A 110 -2.22 -1.43 -15.19
N ARG A 111 -2.60 -0.27 -15.72
CA ARG A 111 -1.93 0.40 -16.85
C ARG A 111 -0.48 0.83 -16.58
N LYS A 112 -0.01 0.74 -15.33
CA LYS A 112 1.38 1.01 -14.93
C LYS A 112 2.20 -0.25 -14.74
N ALA A 113 1.70 -1.41 -15.18
CA ALA A 113 2.41 -2.67 -15.22
C ALA A 113 3.48 -2.69 -16.32
N SER A 114 4.30 -3.75 -16.30
CA SER A 114 5.33 -3.99 -17.32
C SER A 114 6.36 -2.86 -17.40
N THR A 115 7.00 -2.56 -16.26
CA THR A 115 8.07 -1.55 -16.20
C THR A 115 9.38 -2.18 -15.71
N GLU A 116 10.50 -1.58 -16.06
CA GLU A 116 11.81 -1.94 -15.53
C GLU A 116 11.95 -1.44 -14.07
N ARG A 117 12.96 -1.93 -13.36
CA ARG A 117 13.32 -1.46 -12.02
C ARG A 117 13.68 0.02 -12.02
N THR A 118 13.28 0.76 -11.01
CA THR A 118 13.40 2.23 -10.98
C THR A 118 14.84 2.75 -11.09
N TRP A 119 15.85 1.94 -10.76
CA TRP A 119 17.28 2.29 -10.92
C TRP A 119 17.85 1.87 -12.27
N ILE A 120 17.07 1.19 -13.12
CA ILE A 120 17.40 0.89 -14.50
C ILE A 120 16.53 1.80 -15.36
N ASP A 121 17.16 2.75 -16.04
CA ASP A 121 16.52 3.71 -16.93
C ASP A 121 15.24 4.36 -16.33
N ARG A 122 15.31 4.70 -15.04
CA ARG A 122 14.22 5.32 -14.24
C ARG A 122 12.89 4.54 -14.25
N GLY A 123 12.93 3.22 -14.45
CA GLY A 123 11.73 2.40 -14.51
C GLY A 123 10.96 2.59 -15.81
N ARG A 124 11.65 2.62 -16.94
CA ARG A 124 11.00 2.72 -18.24
C ARG A 124 9.97 1.59 -18.44
N PRO A 125 8.94 1.83 -19.23
CA PRO A 125 8.05 0.75 -19.67
C PRO A 125 8.83 -0.31 -20.46
N VAL A 126 8.43 -1.57 -20.31
CA VAL A 126 8.91 -2.74 -21.07
C VAL A 126 7.78 -3.15 -22.01
N THR A 127 8.02 -3.08 -23.30
CA THR A 127 7.00 -3.39 -24.29
C THR A 127 6.76 -4.91 -24.41
N PRO A 128 5.60 -5.36 -24.90
CA PRO A 128 5.28 -6.80 -24.98
C PRO A 128 6.21 -7.63 -25.85
N ASP A 129 6.93 -7.00 -26.78
CA ASP A 129 7.94 -7.61 -27.66
C ASP A 129 9.35 -7.66 -27.04
N GLU A 130 9.55 -7.02 -25.90
CA GLU A 130 10.80 -7.10 -25.13
C GLU A 130 10.77 -8.29 -24.16
N GLU A 131 11.96 -8.72 -23.73
CA GLU A 131 12.13 -9.79 -22.74
C GLU A 131 11.42 -9.39 -21.42
N HIS A 132 10.57 -10.27 -20.88
CA HIS A 132 9.77 -10.08 -19.67
C HIS A 132 8.68 -9.01 -19.78
N GLY A 133 8.42 -8.43 -20.97
CA GLY A 133 7.33 -7.47 -21.17
C GLY A 133 5.99 -8.17 -21.40
N TRP A 134 4.90 -7.45 -21.06
CA TRP A 134 3.53 -7.89 -21.35
C TRP A 134 2.60 -6.70 -21.62
N THR A 135 1.44 -6.95 -22.21
CA THR A 135 0.39 -5.93 -22.38
C THR A 135 -0.31 -5.70 -21.03
N PRO A 136 -0.29 -4.48 -20.48
CA PRO A 136 -1.05 -4.15 -19.28
C PRO A 136 -2.56 -4.21 -19.49
N VAL A 137 -3.33 -4.20 -18.40
CA VAL A 137 -4.78 -4.03 -18.42
C VAL A 137 -5.18 -2.79 -17.63
N GLY A 138 -6.37 -2.25 -17.89
CA GLY A 138 -6.87 -1.08 -17.16
C GLY A 138 -8.38 -0.93 -17.26
N PRO A 139 -9.00 0.04 -16.57
CA PRO A 139 -10.41 0.34 -16.71
C PRO A 139 -10.77 0.86 -18.11
N SER A 140 -9.82 1.46 -18.81
CA SER A 140 -9.97 2.04 -20.16
C SER A 140 -8.68 1.86 -20.93
N ALA A 141 -8.76 1.84 -22.26
CA ALA A 141 -7.61 1.75 -23.17
C ALA A 141 -6.86 3.11 -23.25
N ASP A 142 -6.38 3.58 -22.09
CA ASP A 142 -5.71 4.86 -21.88
C ASP A 142 -4.34 4.66 -21.24
N ALA A 143 -3.26 4.91 -22.00
CA ALA A 143 -1.89 4.73 -21.54
C ALA A 143 -1.52 5.73 -20.44
N PHE A 144 -0.72 5.30 -19.43
CA PHE A 144 -0.26 6.19 -18.35
C PHE A 144 0.57 7.38 -18.86
N SER A 145 1.36 7.17 -19.89
CA SER A 145 2.10 8.21 -20.60
C SER A 145 2.36 7.79 -22.05
N PRO A 146 2.81 8.72 -22.92
CA PRO A 146 3.13 8.35 -24.32
C PRO A 146 4.20 7.26 -24.49
N ALA A 147 4.99 6.98 -23.43
CA ALA A 147 6.00 5.92 -23.44
C ALA A 147 5.45 4.54 -23.03
N HIS A 148 4.28 4.52 -22.35
CA HIS A 148 3.69 3.27 -21.88
C HIS A 148 2.87 2.59 -22.97
N THR A 149 2.84 1.25 -22.93
CA THR A 149 1.94 0.45 -23.74
C THR A 149 0.49 0.80 -23.39
N THR A 150 -0.35 1.00 -24.40
CA THR A 150 -1.80 1.17 -24.18
C THR A 150 -2.35 -0.12 -23.57
N PRO A 151 -3.01 -0.05 -22.43
CA PRO A 151 -3.57 -1.23 -21.78
C PRO A 151 -4.78 -1.76 -22.55
N ASP A 152 -5.03 -3.06 -22.42
CA ASP A 152 -6.32 -3.62 -22.81
C ASP A 152 -7.39 -3.19 -21.80
N GLU A 153 -8.54 -2.71 -22.30
CA GLU A 153 -9.68 -2.38 -21.45
C GLU A 153 -10.31 -3.66 -20.89
N LEU A 154 -10.46 -3.72 -19.57
CA LEU A 154 -11.04 -4.87 -18.88
C LEU A 154 -12.53 -5.01 -19.19
N THR A 155 -12.97 -6.22 -19.54
CA THR A 155 -14.39 -6.59 -19.56
C THR A 155 -14.92 -6.76 -18.13
N GLU A 156 -16.24 -6.73 -17.92
CA GLU A 156 -16.86 -6.99 -16.61
C GLU A 156 -16.50 -8.39 -16.07
N GLU A 157 -16.36 -9.39 -16.97
CA GLU A 157 -15.92 -10.74 -16.57
C GLU A 157 -14.49 -10.75 -16.05
N GLN A 158 -13.57 -10.06 -16.72
CA GLN A 158 -12.18 -9.92 -16.29
C GLN A 158 -12.06 -9.12 -14.97
N ILE A 159 -12.89 -8.10 -14.78
CA ILE A 159 -13.01 -7.37 -13.49
C ILE A 159 -13.38 -8.36 -12.37
N GLY A 160 -14.42 -9.18 -12.59
CA GLY A 160 -14.83 -10.20 -11.63
C GLY A 160 -13.74 -11.26 -11.36
N GLU A 161 -12.90 -11.60 -12.37
CA GLU A 161 -11.75 -12.50 -12.17
C GLU A 161 -10.69 -11.86 -11.27
N ILE A 162 -10.35 -10.59 -11.51
CA ILE A 162 -9.38 -9.87 -10.66
C ILE A 162 -9.88 -9.75 -9.21
N VAL A 163 -11.18 -9.50 -9.00
CA VAL A 163 -11.78 -9.52 -7.65
C VAL A 163 -11.55 -10.88 -6.96
N ARG A 164 -11.74 -12.00 -7.68
CA ARG A 164 -11.45 -13.34 -7.15
C ARG A 164 -9.96 -13.53 -6.85
N GLN A 165 -9.06 -13.03 -7.70
CA GLN A 165 -7.61 -13.09 -7.49
C GLN A 165 -7.19 -12.36 -6.20
N PHE A 166 -7.82 -11.23 -5.85
CA PHE A 166 -7.60 -10.55 -4.56
C PHE A 166 -8.03 -11.42 -3.37
N ALA A 167 -9.18 -12.09 -3.44
CA ALA A 167 -9.61 -13.01 -2.39
C ALA A 167 -8.66 -14.20 -2.24
N ASP A 168 -8.23 -14.81 -3.35
CA ASP A 168 -7.30 -15.94 -3.32
C ASP A 168 -5.92 -15.53 -2.81
N ALA A 169 -5.44 -14.34 -3.17
CA ALA A 169 -4.22 -13.76 -2.66
C ALA A 169 -4.32 -13.49 -1.14
N ALA A 170 -5.44 -12.95 -0.67
CA ALA A 170 -5.70 -12.76 0.77
C ALA A 170 -5.67 -14.07 1.54
N ARG A 171 -6.30 -15.13 1.02
CA ARG A 171 -6.28 -16.47 1.63
C ARG A 171 -4.85 -17.02 1.73
N ARG A 172 -4.05 -16.91 0.64
CA ARG A 172 -2.65 -17.31 0.66
C ARG A 172 -1.79 -16.46 1.60
N ALA A 173 -2.08 -15.16 1.72
CA ALA A 173 -1.41 -14.28 2.66
C ALA A 173 -1.67 -14.71 4.13
N LEU A 174 -2.90 -15.08 4.45
CA LEU A 174 -3.25 -15.65 5.75
C LEU A 174 -2.47 -16.95 6.02
N ASP A 175 -2.42 -17.87 5.03
CA ASP A 175 -1.65 -19.10 5.11
C ASP A 175 -0.14 -18.85 5.25
N ALA A 176 0.36 -17.76 4.68
CA ALA A 176 1.74 -17.32 4.84
C ALA A 176 2.03 -16.67 6.20
N GLY A 177 1.02 -16.48 7.06
CA GLY A 177 1.15 -16.00 8.43
C GLY A 177 1.10 -14.48 8.59
N PHE A 178 0.64 -13.74 7.58
CA PHE A 178 0.32 -12.32 7.72
C PHE A 178 -0.87 -12.10 8.64
N GLN A 179 -0.89 -10.97 9.33
CA GLN A 179 -1.94 -10.60 10.28
C GLN A 179 -2.77 -9.39 9.83
N VAL A 180 -2.31 -8.69 8.80
CA VAL A 180 -3.00 -7.55 8.17
C VAL A 180 -2.93 -7.72 6.66
N ALA A 181 -4.06 -7.60 5.98
CA ALA A 181 -4.14 -7.44 4.53
C ALA A 181 -4.44 -5.97 4.22
N GLU A 182 -3.61 -5.35 3.39
CA GLU A 182 -3.84 -4.01 2.86
C GLU A 182 -4.18 -4.08 1.38
N VAL A 183 -5.33 -3.53 0.97
CA VAL A 183 -5.69 -3.37 -0.44
C VAL A 183 -5.02 -2.12 -0.99
N HIS A 184 -4.27 -2.26 -2.07
CA HIS A 184 -3.59 -1.13 -2.71
C HIS A 184 -4.52 -0.36 -3.64
N GLY A 185 -5.16 0.69 -3.12
CA GLY A 185 -6.06 1.59 -3.85
C GLY A 185 -5.44 2.95 -4.18
N ALA A 186 -4.10 3.03 -4.35
CA ALA A 186 -3.36 4.28 -4.48
C ALA A 186 -2.39 4.29 -5.68
N HIS A 187 -1.67 5.41 -5.85
CA HIS A 187 -0.50 5.63 -6.70
C HIS A 187 -0.70 5.36 -8.19
N GLY A 188 -1.96 5.43 -8.66
CA GLY A 188 -2.29 5.19 -10.06
C GLY A 188 -2.24 3.72 -10.48
N TYR A 189 -2.30 2.78 -9.52
CA TYR A 189 -2.45 1.36 -9.80
C TYR A 189 -3.92 0.99 -10.00
N LEU A 190 -4.24 -0.27 -10.30
CA LEU A 190 -5.51 -0.65 -10.89
C LEU A 190 -6.73 -0.15 -10.10
N VAL A 191 -6.77 -0.35 -8.79
CA VAL A 191 -7.91 0.11 -7.97
C VAL A 191 -8.05 1.63 -8.04
N HIS A 192 -6.94 2.38 -7.94
CA HIS A 192 -6.95 3.83 -8.10
C HIS A 192 -7.38 4.26 -9.52
N GLN A 193 -6.99 3.49 -10.55
CA GLN A 193 -7.41 3.78 -11.93
C GLN A 193 -8.93 3.72 -12.10
N PHE A 194 -9.61 2.83 -11.36
CA PHE A 194 -11.09 2.81 -11.36
C PHE A 194 -11.69 4.00 -10.62
N LEU A 195 -11.08 4.43 -9.50
CA LEU A 195 -11.56 5.55 -8.69
C LEU A 195 -11.50 6.88 -9.45
N SER A 196 -10.40 7.15 -10.15
CA SER A 196 -10.14 8.46 -10.76
C SER A 196 -10.80 8.64 -12.12
N PRO A 197 -11.54 9.76 -12.34
CA PRO A 197 -12.07 10.09 -13.66
C PRO A 197 -10.96 10.39 -14.69
N ALA A 198 -9.74 10.70 -14.24
CA ALA A 198 -8.60 10.94 -15.13
C ALA A 198 -8.08 9.67 -15.84
N SER A 199 -8.55 8.47 -15.44
CA SER A 199 -8.14 7.19 -16.02
C SER A 199 -9.29 6.23 -16.28
N ASN A 200 -10.48 6.50 -15.73
CA ASN A 200 -11.66 5.69 -15.90
C ASN A 200 -12.68 6.40 -16.79
N HIS A 201 -12.72 6.02 -18.05
CA HIS A 201 -13.63 6.59 -19.06
C HIS A 201 -14.79 5.62 -19.40
N ARG A 202 -15.03 4.62 -18.55
CA ARG A 202 -16.08 3.62 -18.75
C ARG A 202 -17.47 4.23 -18.66
N THR A 203 -18.38 3.65 -19.41
CA THR A 203 -19.80 4.03 -19.46
C THR A 203 -20.73 2.94 -18.93
N ASP A 204 -20.19 1.84 -18.43
CA ASP A 204 -20.90 0.75 -17.76
C ASP A 204 -21.00 0.96 -16.25
N GLY A 205 -21.35 -0.10 -15.50
CA GLY A 205 -21.51 -0.06 -14.05
C GLY A 205 -20.22 0.19 -13.24
N TYR A 206 -19.06 0.29 -13.87
CA TYR A 206 -17.77 0.53 -13.22
C TYR A 206 -17.16 1.90 -13.52
N GLY A 207 -17.91 2.83 -14.13
CA GLY A 207 -17.43 4.15 -14.48
C GLY A 207 -18.51 5.24 -14.40
N GLY A 208 -18.22 6.41 -14.98
CA GLY A 208 -19.12 7.55 -15.02
C GLY A 208 -19.34 8.19 -13.65
N SER A 209 -20.38 7.77 -12.91
CA SER A 209 -20.70 8.32 -11.60
C SER A 209 -19.67 7.96 -10.52
N TYR A 210 -19.70 8.69 -9.40
CA TYR A 210 -18.89 8.35 -8.24
C TYR A 210 -19.14 6.91 -7.78
N GLU A 211 -20.40 6.49 -7.70
CA GLU A 211 -20.80 5.14 -7.28
C GLU A 211 -20.25 4.06 -8.23
N GLY A 212 -20.28 4.32 -9.54
CA GLY A 212 -19.68 3.43 -10.54
C GLY A 212 -18.16 3.31 -10.38
N ARG A 213 -17.46 4.42 -10.17
CA ARG A 213 -16.01 4.43 -10.01
C ARG A 213 -15.53 3.74 -8.74
N ILE A 214 -16.25 3.84 -7.62
CA ILE A 214 -15.86 3.19 -6.36
C ILE A 214 -16.22 1.70 -6.32
N ARG A 215 -17.09 1.22 -7.20
CA ARG A 215 -17.63 -0.14 -7.18
C ARG A 215 -16.55 -1.21 -7.16
N PHE A 216 -15.55 -1.13 -8.03
CA PHE A 216 -14.46 -2.11 -8.08
C PHE A 216 -13.68 -2.15 -6.75
N ALA A 217 -13.39 -1.01 -6.15
CA ALA A 217 -12.70 -0.93 -4.86
C ALA A 217 -13.50 -1.64 -3.74
N LEU A 218 -14.82 -1.43 -3.69
CA LEU A 218 -15.69 -2.05 -2.70
C LEU A 218 -15.82 -3.57 -2.93
N GLU A 219 -15.98 -4.02 -4.18
CA GLU A 219 -16.01 -5.44 -4.51
C GLU A 219 -14.71 -6.17 -4.13
N VAL A 220 -13.54 -5.53 -4.35
CA VAL A 220 -12.23 -6.06 -3.90
C VAL A 220 -12.17 -6.15 -2.38
N VAL A 221 -12.60 -5.12 -1.66
CA VAL A 221 -12.62 -5.11 -0.20
C VAL A 221 -13.54 -6.21 0.34
N ASP A 222 -14.75 -6.35 -0.19
CA ASP A 222 -15.71 -7.38 0.19
C ASP A 222 -15.14 -8.78 -0.05
N ALA A 223 -14.49 -8.99 -1.20
CA ALA A 223 -13.86 -10.26 -1.54
C ALA A 223 -12.72 -10.62 -0.58
N VAL A 224 -11.85 -9.66 -0.26
CA VAL A 224 -10.79 -9.82 0.75
C VAL A 224 -11.39 -10.10 2.13
N ARG A 225 -12.37 -9.28 2.56
CA ARG A 225 -13.02 -9.43 3.88
C ARG A 225 -13.73 -10.79 4.03
N SER A 226 -14.30 -11.30 2.95
CA SER A 226 -15.03 -12.60 2.99
C SER A 226 -14.14 -13.79 3.35
N VAL A 227 -12.84 -13.68 3.17
CA VAL A 227 -11.85 -14.76 3.43
C VAL A 227 -10.90 -14.43 4.57
N TRP A 228 -10.81 -13.16 4.98
CA TRP A 228 -9.95 -12.71 6.07
C TRP A 228 -10.67 -12.84 7.40
N PRO A 229 -10.05 -13.38 8.48
CA PRO A 229 -10.67 -13.57 9.77
C PRO A 229 -11.27 -12.27 10.33
N GLU A 230 -12.44 -12.38 10.99
CA GLU A 230 -13.11 -11.21 11.57
C GLU A 230 -12.30 -10.51 12.67
N ASP A 231 -11.45 -11.26 13.36
CA ASP A 231 -10.59 -10.74 14.43
C ASP A 231 -9.31 -10.07 13.91
N LEU A 232 -8.99 -10.18 12.62
CA LEU A 232 -7.85 -9.55 12.00
C LEU A 232 -8.25 -8.36 11.11
N PRO A 233 -7.49 -7.25 11.15
CA PRO A 233 -7.84 -6.04 10.41
C PRO A 233 -7.54 -6.15 8.91
N VAL A 234 -8.35 -5.43 8.12
CA VAL A 234 -8.11 -5.12 6.71
C VAL A 234 -7.85 -3.63 6.59
N PHE A 235 -6.75 -3.28 5.93
CA PHE A 235 -6.39 -1.90 5.61
C PHE A 235 -6.69 -1.60 4.13
N PHE A 236 -6.81 -0.31 3.83
CA PHE A 236 -6.90 0.16 2.46
C PHE A 236 -5.95 1.35 2.28
N ARG A 237 -5.08 1.29 1.28
CA ARG A 237 -4.25 2.43 0.93
C ARG A 237 -4.88 3.25 -0.16
N VAL A 238 -5.00 4.56 0.04
CA VAL A 238 -5.61 5.49 -0.91
C VAL A 238 -4.65 6.59 -1.31
N SER A 239 -4.72 7.05 -2.58
CA SER A 239 -4.26 8.39 -2.94
C SER A 239 -5.38 9.37 -2.69
N ALA A 240 -5.25 10.18 -1.65
CA ALA A 240 -6.31 11.07 -1.18
C ALA A 240 -6.69 12.16 -2.19
N THR A 241 -5.81 12.50 -3.10
CA THR A 241 -6.05 13.40 -4.23
C THR A 241 -5.12 13.04 -5.38
N ASP A 242 -5.55 13.33 -6.61
CA ASP A 242 -4.74 13.21 -7.83
C ASP A 242 -3.80 14.40 -8.03
N TRP A 243 -3.96 15.47 -7.25
CA TRP A 243 -3.30 16.77 -7.43
C TRP A 243 -3.67 17.48 -8.76
N ILE A 244 -4.77 17.08 -9.38
CA ILE A 244 -5.29 17.69 -10.61
C ILE A 244 -6.14 18.90 -10.27
N THR A 245 -7.14 18.73 -9.41
CA THR A 245 -8.06 19.80 -9.00
C THR A 245 -7.40 20.85 -8.11
N GLU A 246 -6.35 20.53 -7.40
CA GLU A 246 -5.53 21.46 -6.62
C GLU A 246 -4.67 22.38 -7.51
N ASN A 247 -4.53 22.05 -8.79
CA ASN A 247 -3.86 22.89 -9.78
C ASN A 247 -4.88 23.63 -10.65
N PRO A 248 -5.16 24.92 -10.42
CA PRO A 248 -6.16 25.69 -11.18
C PRO A 248 -5.87 25.81 -12.68
N GLN A 249 -4.65 25.47 -13.13
CA GLN A 249 -4.24 25.49 -14.53
C GLN A 249 -4.45 24.16 -15.26
N ASP A 250 -4.84 23.09 -14.54
CA ASP A 250 -4.99 21.74 -15.07
C ASP A 250 -6.42 21.61 -15.59
N GLY A 251 -7.20 21.90 -16.00
CA GLY A 251 -8.59 21.77 -16.50
C GLY A 251 -9.14 20.33 -16.59
N ARG A 252 -8.40 19.32 -16.15
CA ARG A 252 -8.87 17.93 -16.08
C ARG A 252 -9.70 17.69 -14.81
N GLU A 253 -10.59 16.71 -14.85
CA GLU A 253 -11.22 16.19 -13.63
C GLU A 253 -10.29 15.14 -13.00
N GLY A 254 -10.24 15.09 -11.67
CA GLY A 254 -9.44 14.14 -10.90
C GLY A 254 -10.15 13.68 -9.64
N TRP A 255 -9.59 12.69 -8.99
CA TRP A 255 -10.02 12.25 -7.67
C TRP A 255 -9.62 13.28 -6.62
N THR A 256 -10.56 13.68 -5.78
CA THR A 256 -10.39 14.75 -4.79
C THR A 256 -10.30 14.22 -3.37
N SER A 257 -9.79 15.07 -2.46
CA SER A 257 -9.78 14.76 -1.03
C SER A 257 -11.20 14.58 -0.44
N GLN A 258 -12.20 15.24 -1.02
CA GLN A 258 -13.61 15.05 -0.62
C GLN A 258 -14.15 13.70 -1.07
N ASP A 259 -13.78 13.24 -2.27
CA ASP A 259 -14.11 11.87 -2.72
C ASP A 259 -13.48 10.82 -1.81
N THR A 260 -12.25 11.06 -1.33
CA THR A 260 -11.59 10.18 -0.36
C THR A 260 -12.33 10.11 0.97
N VAL A 261 -12.82 11.23 1.51
CA VAL A 261 -13.62 11.23 2.74
C VAL A 261 -14.95 10.47 2.53
N ARG A 262 -15.59 10.61 1.38
CA ARG A 262 -16.78 9.81 1.03
C ARG A 262 -16.45 8.33 0.95
N LEU A 263 -15.39 7.97 0.23
CA LEU A 263 -14.94 6.59 0.08
C LEU A 263 -14.57 5.96 1.43
N ALA A 264 -13.94 6.70 2.34
CA ALA A 264 -13.56 6.19 3.66
C ALA A 264 -14.79 5.74 4.47
N LYS A 265 -15.95 6.41 4.33
CA LYS A 265 -17.21 6.01 4.98
C LYS A 265 -17.73 4.70 4.40
N GLU A 266 -17.70 4.55 3.07
CA GLU A 266 -18.10 3.31 2.40
C GLU A 266 -17.15 2.16 2.76
N LEU A 267 -15.84 2.37 2.68
CA LEU A 267 -14.82 1.37 3.04
C LEU A 267 -14.99 0.86 4.48
N ARG A 268 -15.30 1.77 5.42
CA ARG A 268 -15.61 1.37 6.79
C ARG A 268 -16.84 0.48 6.87
N ALA A 269 -17.91 0.81 6.15
CA ALA A 269 -19.13 0.01 6.09
C ALA A 269 -18.89 -1.38 5.49
N HIS A 270 -17.90 -1.51 4.60
CA HIS A 270 -17.44 -2.75 3.98
C HIS A 270 -16.35 -3.48 4.78
N GLY A 271 -16.02 -3.03 5.99
CA GLY A 271 -15.15 -3.75 6.92
C GLY A 271 -13.66 -3.42 6.82
N VAL A 272 -13.29 -2.27 6.23
CA VAL A 272 -11.94 -1.70 6.37
C VAL A 272 -11.79 -1.12 7.77
N ASP A 273 -10.65 -1.41 8.41
CA ASP A 273 -10.37 -1.05 9.80
C ASP A 273 -9.41 0.13 9.94
N LEU A 274 -8.65 0.44 8.88
CA LEU A 274 -7.72 1.58 8.85
C LEU A 274 -7.47 2.02 7.40
N LEU A 275 -7.36 3.34 7.18
CA LEU A 275 -6.96 3.92 5.92
C LEU A 275 -5.49 4.39 5.98
N ASP A 276 -4.63 3.84 5.11
CA ASP A 276 -3.28 4.35 4.83
C ASP A 276 -3.41 5.48 3.80
N VAL A 277 -3.07 6.71 4.21
CA VAL A 277 -3.32 7.91 3.40
C VAL A 277 -2.03 8.39 2.73
N SER A 278 -2.03 8.27 1.40
CA SER A 278 -1.02 8.81 0.49
C SER A 278 -1.67 9.78 -0.50
N THR A 279 -0.97 10.18 -1.57
CA THR A 279 -1.50 11.08 -2.62
C THR A 279 -0.84 10.83 -3.97
N GLY A 280 -1.54 11.18 -5.06
CA GLY A 280 -1.00 11.27 -6.41
C GLY A 280 -0.73 9.94 -7.09
N GLY A 281 -0.06 10.00 -8.24
CA GLY A 281 0.42 8.86 -9.00
C GLY A 281 -0.46 8.42 -10.17
N ILE A 282 -1.64 9.05 -10.37
CA ILE A 282 -2.56 8.69 -11.46
C ILE A 282 -2.12 9.25 -12.81
N VAL A 283 -1.50 10.42 -12.81
CA VAL A 283 -0.95 11.09 -14.00
C VAL A 283 0.53 11.38 -13.82
N PRO A 284 1.34 11.39 -14.89
CA PRO A 284 2.80 11.58 -14.79
C PRO A 284 3.19 13.03 -14.51
N ASP A 285 2.32 13.99 -14.78
CA ASP A 285 2.57 15.43 -14.78
C ASP A 285 1.92 16.17 -13.60
N ALA A 286 1.41 15.46 -12.59
CA ALA A 286 0.85 16.06 -11.39
C ALA A 286 1.86 17.00 -10.70
N ARG A 287 1.44 18.22 -10.38
CA ARG A 287 2.25 19.19 -9.63
C ARG A 287 2.03 19.02 -8.14
N ILE A 288 2.99 18.37 -7.48
CA ILE A 288 2.91 18.07 -6.05
C ILE A 288 3.90 18.96 -5.30
N GLU A 289 3.39 19.81 -4.41
CA GLU A 289 4.22 20.59 -3.50
C GLU A 289 4.61 19.71 -2.31
N ALA A 290 5.69 18.94 -2.48
CA ALA A 290 6.16 18.01 -1.47
C ALA A 290 7.00 18.71 -0.40
N GLY A 291 6.70 18.48 0.86
CA GLY A 291 7.43 18.96 2.03
C GLY A 291 7.19 18.05 3.24
N PRO A 292 7.84 18.30 4.39
CA PRO A 292 7.63 17.50 5.59
C PRO A 292 6.16 17.44 6.00
N GLY A 293 5.58 16.24 6.02
CA GLY A 293 4.18 16.02 6.40
C GLY A 293 3.14 16.43 5.34
N PHE A 294 3.50 16.63 4.06
CA PHE A 294 2.60 17.16 3.03
C PHE A 294 1.32 16.32 2.79
N GLN A 295 1.31 15.06 3.20
CA GLN A 295 0.12 14.20 3.11
C GLN A 295 -0.71 14.15 4.40
N VAL A 296 -0.17 14.63 5.51
CA VAL A 296 -0.83 14.61 6.83
C VAL A 296 -2.19 15.36 6.84
N PRO A 297 -2.36 16.52 6.18
CA PRO A 297 -3.65 17.20 6.14
C PRO A 297 -4.79 16.35 5.56
N PHE A 298 -4.50 15.47 4.63
CA PHE A 298 -5.50 14.55 4.03
C PHE A 298 -5.88 13.43 5.03
N ALA A 299 -4.91 12.87 5.75
CA ALA A 299 -5.17 11.91 6.82
C ALA A 299 -6.03 12.53 7.93
N GLU A 300 -5.68 13.76 8.36
CA GLU A 300 -6.42 14.53 9.34
C GLU A 300 -7.87 14.78 8.91
N ALA A 301 -8.11 15.13 7.63
CA ALA A 301 -9.45 15.35 7.10
C ALA A 301 -10.30 14.07 7.18
N VAL A 302 -9.77 12.93 6.75
CA VAL A 302 -10.46 11.64 6.88
C VAL A 302 -10.76 11.31 8.33
N ARG A 303 -9.75 11.42 9.21
CA ARG A 303 -9.90 11.11 10.64
C ARG A 303 -10.95 11.98 11.33
N ARG A 304 -11.00 13.26 10.98
CA ARG A 304 -11.98 14.21 11.54
C ARG A 304 -13.40 13.97 11.05
N GLU A 305 -13.59 13.55 9.80
CA GLU A 305 -14.88 13.47 9.13
C GLU A 305 -15.46 12.05 9.07
N THR A 306 -14.68 11.08 9.52
CA THR A 306 -15.08 9.68 9.63
C THR A 306 -14.63 9.13 10.98
N ASP A 307 -15.14 7.96 11.37
CA ASP A 307 -14.62 7.25 12.56
C ASP A 307 -13.59 6.17 12.16
N LEU A 308 -13.07 6.21 10.94
CA LEU A 308 -12.07 5.25 10.46
C LEU A 308 -10.69 5.68 10.95
N PRO A 309 -9.94 4.83 11.66
CA PRO A 309 -8.54 5.07 11.99
C PRO A 309 -7.70 5.35 10.74
N VAL A 310 -6.69 6.20 10.86
CA VAL A 310 -5.82 6.56 9.73
C VAL A 310 -4.35 6.43 10.08
N ALA A 311 -3.55 6.00 9.09
CA ALA A 311 -2.10 6.12 9.12
C ALA A 311 -1.63 7.20 8.15
N ALA A 312 -0.73 8.08 8.59
CA ALA A 312 -0.24 9.19 7.79
C ALA A 312 1.18 8.94 7.30
N ALA A 313 1.39 9.22 6.01
CA ALA A 313 2.69 9.23 5.34
C ALA A 313 3.11 10.67 4.94
N GLY A 314 4.22 10.82 4.22
CA GLY A 314 4.58 12.06 3.53
C GLY A 314 5.78 12.78 4.12
N LEU A 315 7.01 12.31 3.85
CA LEU A 315 8.26 12.94 4.30
C LEU A 315 8.30 13.15 5.83
N ILE A 316 7.79 12.20 6.59
CA ILE A 316 7.94 12.15 8.05
C ILE A 316 9.32 11.52 8.32
N THR A 317 10.25 12.31 8.83
CA THR A 317 11.65 11.91 9.03
C THR A 317 12.14 12.15 10.45
N ASP A 318 11.62 13.17 11.10
CA ASP A 318 12.02 13.58 12.44
C ASP A 318 11.11 12.95 13.52
N PRO A 319 11.66 12.39 14.63
CA PRO A 319 10.88 11.79 15.70
C PRO A 319 9.89 12.76 16.37
N ALA A 320 10.25 14.03 16.55
CA ALA A 320 9.35 15.02 17.15
C ALA A 320 8.18 15.31 16.21
N GLN A 321 8.44 15.49 14.90
CA GLN A 321 7.38 15.61 13.89
C GLN A 321 6.41 14.42 13.93
N ALA A 322 6.94 13.20 13.99
CA ALA A 322 6.11 11.99 14.06
C ALA A 322 5.25 11.96 15.34
N GLN A 323 5.83 12.36 16.48
CA GLN A 323 5.13 12.46 17.76
C GLN A 323 4.02 13.54 17.71
N ASP A 324 4.31 14.72 17.16
CA ASP A 324 3.36 15.84 17.08
C ASP A 324 2.13 15.48 16.25
N ILE A 325 2.31 14.77 15.12
CA ILE A 325 1.19 14.29 14.29
C ILE A 325 0.19 13.48 15.12
N LEU A 326 0.68 12.63 16.02
CA LEU A 326 -0.17 11.79 16.86
C LEU A 326 -0.76 12.56 18.06
N THR A 327 0.02 13.42 18.72
CA THR A 327 -0.44 14.19 19.87
C THR A 327 -1.45 15.24 19.50
N ASP A 328 -1.35 15.82 18.31
CA ASP A 328 -2.31 16.77 17.76
C ASP A 328 -3.58 16.06 17.22
N GLY A 329 -3.60 14.73 17.25
CA GLY A 329 -4.73 13.94 16.80
C GLY A 329 -4.95 13.96 15.28
N ARG A 330 -3.89 14.17 14.50
CA ARG A 330 -3.95 14.25 13.04
C ARG A 330 -3.89 12.89 12.35
N ALA A 331 -3.37 11.88 13.05
CA ALA A 331 -3.37 10.47 12.62
C ALA A 331 -3.35 9.54 13.84
N ASP A 332 -3.58 8.25 13.61
CA ASP A 332 -3.52 7.19 14.61
C ASP A 332 -2.20 6.40 14.58
N ALA A 333 -1.52 6.41 13.43
CA ALA A 333 -0.17 5.87 13.25
C ALA A 333 0.60 6.68 12.21
N VAL A 334 1.93 6.55 12.17
CA VAL A 334 2.81 7.18 11.17
C VAL A 334 3.54 6.14 10.35
N LEU A 335 3.62 6.39 9.06
CA LEU A 335 4.28 5.54 8.08
C LEU A 335 5.65 6.14 7.72
N ILE A 336 6.70 5.53 8.23
CA ILE A 336 8.08 5.96 8.02
C ILE A 336 8.65 5.22 6.81
N GLY A 337 8.71 5.89 5.66
CA GLY A 337 9.15 5.29 4.40
C GLY A 337 10.67 5.33 4.21
N ARG A 338 11.14 6.29 3.39
CA ARG A 338 12.56 6.42 3.00
C ARG A 338 13.53 6.51 4.18
N GLU A 339 13.07 7.01 5.32
CA GLU A 339 13.90 7.08 6.51
C GLU A 339 14.22 5.67 7.06
N LEU A 340 13.26 4.75 7.07
CA LEU A 340 13.52 3.35 7.40
C LEU A 340 14.39 2.62 6.34
N LEU A 341 14.51 3.15 5.10
CA LEU A 341 15.48 2.62 4.14
C LEU A 341 16.91 3.05 4.51
N ARG A 342 17.09 4.27 5.04
CA ARG A 342 18.39 4.81 5.46
C ARG A 342 18.82 4.23 6.80
N ASP A 343 17.88 4.16 7.74
CA ASP A 343 18.08 3.74 9.13
C ASP A 343 17.05 2.68 9.53
N PRO A 344 17.37 1.38 9.46
CA PRO A 344 16.49 0.31 9.93
C PRO A 344 16.17 0.36 11.42
N TYR A 345 16.96 1.08 12.21
CA TYR A 345 16.84 1.24 13.67
C TYR A 345 16.19 2.56 14.07
N TRP A 346 15.58 3.27 13.13
CA TRP A 346 14.95 4.57 13.38
C TRP A 346 13.98 4.56 14.57
N ALA A 347 13.19 3.50 14.74
CA ALA A 347 12.27 3.41 15.89
C ALA A 347 12.99 3.42 17.24
N ARG A 348 14.15 2.77 17.34
CA ARG A 348 14.99 2.78 18.55
C ARG A 348 15.65 4.14 18.75
N HIS A 349 16.14 4.77 17.70
CA HIS A 349 16.72 6.10 17.77
C HIS A 349 15.66 7.15 18.16
N ALA A 350 14.44 7.04 17.63
CA ALA A 350 13.31 7.86 18.05
C ALA A 350 12.97 7.67 19.53
N ALA A 351 12.97 6.43 20.03
CA ALA A 351 12.74 6.12 21.43
C ALA A 351 13.81 6.75 22.32
N ALA A 352 15.09 6.62 21.96
CA ALA A 352 16.19 7.26 22.70
C ALA A 352 16.08 8.80 22.70
N THR A 353 15.66 9.40 21.58
CA THR A 353 15.52 10.87 21.44
C THR A 353 14.36 11.42 22.25
N LEU A 354 13.22 10.70 22.29
CA LEU A 354 11.98 11.18 22.91
C LEU A 354 11.74 10.61 24.33
N GLY A 355 12.66 9.79 24.83
CA GLY A 355 12.51 9.15 26.16
C GLY A 355 11.41 8.09 26.19
N GLY A 356 11.20 7.37 25.07
CA GLY A 356 10.27 6.26 24.95
C GLY A 356 10.96 4.90 24.95
N GLU A 357 10.17 3.85 24.73
CA GLU A 357 10.68 2.47 24.65
C GLU A 357 10.07 1.72 23.47
N VAL A 358 10.88 0.93 22.79
CA VAL A 358 10.45 -0.06 21.78
C VAL A 358 11.10 -1.41 22.08
N ALA A 359 10.49 -2.48 21.55
CA ALA A 359 11.03 -3.83 21.72
C ALA A 359 12.48 -3.92 21.25
N THR A 360 13.34 -4.49 22.11
CA THR A 360 14.74 -4.73 21.79
C THR A 360 14.97 -6.23 21.69
N PRO A 361 15.59 -6.73 20.60
CA PRO A 361 15.94 -8.14 20.51
C PRO A 361 16.79 -8.59 21.69
N ALA A 362 16.48 -9.76 22.29
CA ALA A 362 17.17 -10.28 23.45
C ALA A 362 18.71 -10.30 23.34
N PRO A 363 19.30 -10.65 22.15
CA PRO A 363 20.74 -10.56 21.96
C PRO A 363 21.34 -9.15 22.10
N TYR A 364 20.52 -8.10 21.98
CA TYR A 364 20.95 -6.70 22.05
C TYR A 364 20.73 -6.05 23.43
N HIS A 365 20.44 -6.85 24.47
CA HIS A 365 20.11 -6.36 25.81
C HIS A 365 21.19 -5.46 26.46
N ARG A 366 22.38 -5.38 25.89
CA ARG A 366 23.49 -4.53 26.37
C ARG A 366 23.70 -3.27 25.51
N ALA A 367 22.90 -3.07 24.46
CA ALA A 367 23.04 -1.92 23.54
C ALA A 367 22.24 -0.71 24.02
#